data_cc64d2540f021dd0e0baa7bbe2cc477b
#
_entry.id   cc64d2540f021dd0e0baa7bbe2cc477b
#
_cell.length_a   1.000
_cell.length_b   1.000
_cell.length_c   1.000
_cell.angle_alpha   90.00
_cell.angle_beta   90.00
_cell.angle_gamma   90.00
#
_symmetry.space_group_name_H-M   'P 1'
#
loop_
_entity.id
_entity.type
_entity.pdbx_description
1 polymer ?
#
loop_
_entity_poly.entity_id
_entity_poly.type
_entity_poly.pdbx_seq_one_letter_code
_entity_poly.pdbx_strand_id
1 'polypeptide(L)'
;MQRRKAREFLLAALYRCEFLPATLEELFEETNPEDQRDYIETVYNGIRDRQQEIDHMLGEKTIGWKFERLALLDRNILRLGVYELL
;
A
#
# COMPACT_ATOMS: atom_id res chain seq x y z
N MET A 1 1.76 10.56 -15.41
CA MET A 1 0.91 10.38 -14.18
C MET A 1 1.47 11.22 -13.04
N GLN A 2 0.62 11.93 -12.34
CA GLN A 2 1.05 12.69 -11.17
C GLN A 2 1.25 11.77 -9.97
N ARG A 3 2.11 12.18 -9.01
CA ARG A 3 2.37 11.42 -7.79
C ARG A 3 1.10 11.10 -7.00
N ARG A 4 0.15 12.03 -6.97
CA ARG A 4 -1.14 11.81 -6.33
C ARG A 4 -1.87 10.61 -6.93
N LYS A 5 -1.88 10.51 -8.26
CA LYS A 5 -2.51 9.39 -8.96
C LYS A 5 -1.75 8.09 -8.71
N ALA A 6 -0.43 8.17 -8.61
CA ALA A 6 0.39 7.01 -8.29
C ALA A 6 0.07 6.46 -6.89
N ARG A 7 -0.17 7.33 -5.91
CA ARG A 7 -0.58 6.92 -4.57
C ARG A 7 -1.97 6.28 -4.59
N GLU A 8 -2.90 6.83 -5.35
CA GLU A 8 -4.23 6.23 -5.52
C GLU A 8 -4.12 4.84 -6.15
N PHE A 9 -3.27 4.68 -7.15
CA PHE A 9 -2.99 3.40 -7.78
C PHE A 9 -2.45 2.40 -6.76
N LEU A 10 -1.47 2.83 -5.94
CA LEU A 10 -0.88 2.00 -4.90
C LEU A 10 -1.92 1.51 -3.90
N LEU A 11 -2.79 2.39 -3.44
CA LEU A 11 -3.84 2.01 -2.48
C LEU A 11 -4.80 0.99 -3.08
N ALA A 12 -5.19 1.20 -4.34
CA ALA A 12 -6.04 0.27 -5.05
C ALA A 12 -5.35 -1.09 -5.23
N ALA A 13 -4.05 -1.09 -5.56
CA ALA A 13 -3.28 -2.31 -5.74
C ALA A 13 -3.15 -3.09 -4.43
N LEU A 14 -2.83 -2.41 -3.34
CA LEU A 14 -2.72 -3.04 -2.02
C LEU A 14 -4.04 -3.65 -1.57
N TYR A 15 -5.14 -2.93 -1.80
CA TYR A 15 -6.48 -3.42 -1.48
C TYR A 15 -6.83 -4.64 -2.32
N ARG A 16 -6.62 -4.57 -3.62
CA ARG A 16 -6.98 -5.64 -4.54
C ARG A 16 -6.20 -6.93 -4.27
N CYS A 17 -4.92 -6.81 -3.97
CA CYS A 17 -4.06 -7.97 -3.72
C CYS A 17 -4.39 -8.72 -2.43
N GLU A 18 -5.16 -8.13 -1.53
CA GLU A 18 -5.65 -8.82 -0.34
C GLU A 18 -6.75 -9.85 -0.68
N PHE A 19 -7.49 -9.60 -1.74
CA PHE A 19 -8.61 -10.45 -2.15
C PHE A 19 -8.29 -11.34 -3.34
N LEU A 20 -7.52 -10.81 -4.31
CA LEU A 20 -7.22 -11.51 -5.54
C LEU A 20 -5.71 -11.46 -5.77
N PRO A 21 -5.04 -12.63 -5.88
CA PRO A 21 -3.63 -12.65 -6.18
C PRO A 21 -3.40 -12.11 -7.60
N ALA A 22 -2.94 -10.88 -7.69
CA ALA A 22 -2.60 -10.22 -8.94
C ALA A 22 -1.20 -9.62 -8.80
N THR A 23 -0.43 -9.66 -9.89
CA THR A 23 0.88 -9.02 -9.91
C THR A 23 0.73 -7.55 -10.25
N LEU A 24 1.74 -6.74 -9.87
CA LEU A 24 1.78 -5.34 -10.30
C LEU A 24 1.76 -5.21 -11.81
N GLU A 25 2.43 -6.13 -12.51
CA GLU A 25 2.48 -6.09 -13.97
C GLU A 25 1.10 -6.23 -14.59
N GLU A 26 0.26 -7.10 -14.03
CA GLU A 26 -1.13 -7.23 -14.48
C GLU A 26 -1.91 -5.94 -14.26
N LEU A 27 -1.68 -5.27 -13.13
CA LEU A 27 -2.33 -4.00 -12.84
C LEU A 27 -1.84 -2.89 -13.78
N PHE A 28 -0.56 -2.92 -14.15
CA PHE A 28 0.00 -1.97 -15.11
C PHE A 28 -0.56 -2.15 -16.51
N GLU A 29 -0.98 -3.36 -16.86
CA GLU A 29 -1.66 -3.60 -18.13
C GLU A 29 -3.03 -2.92 -18.18
N GLU A 30 -3.72 -2.86 -17.03
CA GLU A 30 -5.01 -2.20 -16.93
C GLU A 30 -4.88 -0.68 -16.88
N THR A 31 -3.84 -0.18 -16.22
CA THR A 31 -3.62 1.26 -16.03
C THR A 31 -2.14 1.56 -16.24
N ASN A 32 -1.84 2.39 -17.24
CA ASN A 32 -0.47 2.77 -17.53
C ASN A 32 0.09 3.67 -16.42
N PRO A 33 1.17 3.26 -15.73
CA PRO A 33 1.77 4.06 -14.66
C PRO A 33 2.60 5.23 -15.17
N GLU A 34 2.89 5.27 -16.48
CA GLU A 34 3.70 6.32 -17.11
C GLU A 34 5.07 6.47 -16.43
N ASP A 35 5.39 7.69 -16.00
CA ASP A 35 6.67 8.00 -15.36
C ASP A 35 6.72 7.61 -13.86
N GLN A 36 5.63 7.12 -13.29
CA GLN A 36 5.55 6.73 -11.88
C GLN A 36 5.76 5.23 -11.63
N ARG A 37 6.09 4.47 -12.66
CA ARG A 37 6.27 3.03 -12.53
C ARG A 37 7.30 2.67 -11.46
N ASP A 38 8.47 3.29 -11.49
CA ASP A 38 9.53 2.99 -10.53
C ASP A 38 9.10 3.32 -9.10
N TYR A 39 8.42 4.44 -8.91
CA TYR A 39 7.89 4.82 -7.60
C TYR A 39 6.89 3.78 -7.11
N ILE A 40 5.94 3.39 -7.95
CA ILE A 40 4.90 2.43 -7.57
C ILE A 40 5.51 1.07 -7.23
N GLU A 41 6.43 0.58 -8.06
CA GLU A 41 7.09 -0.71 -7.80
C GLU A 41 7.90 -0.69 -6.51
N THR A 42 8.69 0.36 -6.30
CA THR A 42 9.53 0.49 -5.12
C THR A 42 8.69 0.52 -3.84
N VAL A 43 7.65 1.35 -3.83
CA VAL A 43 6.81 1.51 -2.64
C VAL A 43 5.97 0.26 -2.39
N TYR A 44 5.37 -0.32 -3.44
CA TYR A 44 4.56 -1.52 -3.30
C TYR A 44 5.38 -2.67 -2.74
N ASN A 45 6.55 -2.93 -3.32
CA ASN A 45 7.41 -4.02 -2.88
C ASN A 45 7.95 -3.77 -1.47
N GLY A 46 8.31 -2.52 -1.17
CA GLY A 46 8.79 -2.15 0.16
C GLY A 46 7.74 -2.34 1.24
N ILE A 47 6.49 -1.98 0.96
CA ILE A 47 5.39 -2.19 1.91
C ILE A 47 5.16 -3.69 2.12
N ARG A 48 5.16 -4.47 1.05
CA ARG A 48 4.96 -5.92 1.15
C ARG A 48 6.07 -6.61 1.93
N ASP A 49 7.32 -6.22 1.68
CA ASP A 49 8.47 -6.80 2.35
C ASP A 49 8.51 -6.46 3.84
N ARG A 50 8.05 -5.27 4.21
CA ARG A 50 8.09 -4.77 5.58
C ARG A 50 6.70 -4.73 6.24
N GLN A 51 5.73 -5.42 5.67
CA GLN A 51 4.34 -5.34 6.14
C GLN A 51 4.20 -5.73 7.60
N GLN A 52 4.84 -6.81 8.04
CA GLN A 52 4.76 -7.24 9.43
C GLN A 52 5.33 -6.20 10.38
N GLU A 53 6.48 -5.63 10.04
CA GLU A 53 7.11 -4.57 10.83
C GLU A 53 6.21 -3.32 10.90
N ILE A 54 5.67 -2.91 9.77
CA ILE A 54 4.79 -1.74 9.70
C ILE A 54 3.53 -1.96 10.52
N ASP A 55 2.91 -3.14 10.38
CA ASP A 55 1.69 -3.47 11.11
C ASP A 55 1.94 -3.52 12.61
N HIS A 56 3.10 -4.02 13.03
CA HIS A 56 3.50 -4.03 14.43
C HIS A 56 3.62 -2.60 14.98
N MET A 57 4.28 -1.73 14.24
CA MET A 57 4.41 -0.32 14.62
C MET A 57 3.06 0.38 14.74
N LEU A 58 2.17 0.12 13.79
CA LEU A 58 0.82 0.69 13.81
C LEU A 58 0.01 0.17 14.99
N GLY A 59 0.12 -1.11 15.30
CA GLY A 59 -0.55 -1.72 16.43
C GLY A 59 -0.14 -1.11 17.77
N GLU A 60 1.14 -0.75 17.92
CA GLU A 60 1.63 -0.09 19.13
C GLU A 60 1.15 1.35 19.26
N LYS A 61 0.89 2.04 18.13
CA LYS A 61 0.52 3.45 18.14
C LYS A 61 -0.97 3.69 18.19
N THR A 62 -1.79 2.69 17.93
CA THR A 62 -3.25 2.84 17.95
C THR A 62 -3.79 2.54 19.35
N ILE A 63 -3.73 3.53 20.22
CA ILE A 63 -4.21 3.42 21.60
C ILE A 63 -5.74 3.31 21.62
N GLY A 64 -6.24 2.22 22.21
CA GLY A 64 -7.68 1.99 22.32
C GLY A 64 -8.33 1.39 21.06
N TRP A 65 -7.55 1.18 20.02
CA TRP A 65 -8.01 0.59 18.76
C TRP A 65 -7.21 -0.67 18.47
N LYS A 66 -7.88 -1.71 18.06
CA LYS A 66 -7.18 -2.87 17.52
C LYS A 66 -7.00 -2.67 16.02
N PHE A 67 -5.76 -2.74 15.57
CA PHE A 67 -5.42 -2.55 14.15
C PHE A 67 -6.23 -3.48 13.26
N GLU A 68 -6.46 -4.72 13.71
CA GLU A 68 -7.21 -5.72 12.95
C GLU A 68 -8.68 -5.35 12.74
N ARG A 69 -9.21 -4.42 13.53
CA ARG A 69 -10.60 -3.96 13.40
C ARG A 69 -10.77 -2.78 12.46
N LEU A 70 -9.66 -2.19 12.00
CA LEU A 70 -9.74 -1.12 11.03
C LEU A 70 -10.18 -1.66 9.68
N ALA A 71 -10.91 -0.85 8.93
CA ALA A 71 -11.26 -1.20 7.57
C ALA A 71 -9.99 -1.43 6.75
N LEU A 72 -10.03 -2.39 5.82
CA LEU A 72 -8.87 -2.76 5.04
C LEU A 72 -8.26 -1.57 4.28
N LEU A 73 -9.11 -0.71 3.74
CA LEU A 73 -8.64 0.49 3.05
C LEU A 73 -7.89 1.41 3.99
N ASP A 74 -8.43 1.62 5.20
CA ASP A 74 -7.78 2.47 6.21
C ASP A 74 -6.45 1.90 6.65
N ARG A 75 -6.34 0.58 6.80
CA ARG A 75 -5.06 -0.08 7.11
C ARG A 75 -4.02 0.19 6.03
N ASN A 76 -4.41 0.10 4.77
CA ASN A 76 -3.50 0.32 3.66
C ASN A 76 -3.04 1.79 3.55
N ILE A 77 -3.93 2.73 3.85
CA ILE A 77 -3.58 4.15 3.91
C ILE A 77 -2.52 4.38 5.00
N LEU A 78 -2.70 3.78 6.17
CA LEU A 78 -1.74 3.88 7.28
C LEU A 78 -0.41 3.21 6.91
N ARG A 79 -0.44 2.05 6.28
CA ARG A 79 0.77 1.36 5.83
C ARG A 79 1.59 2.22 4.86
N LEU A 80 0.91 2.83 3.90
CA LEU A 80 1.58 3.73 2.96
C LEU A 80 2.21 4.92 3.68
N GLY A 81 1.48 5.54 4.59
CA GLY A 81 1.98 6.68 5.35
C GLY A 81 3.21 6.32 6.17
N VAL A 82 3.19 5.19 6.88
CA VAL A 82 4.34 4.74 7.67
C VAL A 82 5.53 4.45 6.77
N TYR A 83 5.30 3.76 5.66
CA TYR A 83 6.39 3.43 4.73
C TYR A 83 7.08 4.68 4.20
N GLU A 84 6.32 5.71 3.85
CA GLU A 84 6.90 6.95 3.33
C GLU A 84 7.75 7.70 4.37
N LEU A 85 7.52 7.44 5.67
CA LEU A 85 8.30 8.04 6.76
C LEU A 85 9.56 7.23 7.09
N LEU A 86 9.65 6.02 6.64
CA LEU A 86 10.84 5.20 6.80
C LEU A 86 11.86 5.56 5.73
#